data_0f83b7544d920f4da1a8ba9fe593ccc0
#
_entry.id   0f83b7544d920f4da1a8ba9fe593ccc0
#
_cell.length_a   1.000
_cell.length_b   1.000
_cell.length_c   1.000
_cell.angle_alpha   90.00
_cell.angle_beta   90.00
_cell.angle_gamma   90.00
#
_symmetry.space_group_name_H-M   'P 1'
#
loop_
_entity.id
_entity.type
_entity.pdbx_description
1 polymer ?
#
loop_
_entity_poly.entity_id
_entity_poly.type
_entity_poly.pdbx_seq_one_letter_code
_entity_poly.pdbx_strand_id
1 'polypeptide(L)'
;MTMNIYFHNGTGPARRMPEQACGFQNVQGSGEIHCYSLFDGVSAMLMRLEIDSYIEERNQVGAMEINFCANGRFETSFSPREDLFLQPGDMAISCCDGVHGARSESRFPLGYYEGICLEVRPEAAKGWIDRQAPEFSVDFEDLKRNLLGDRWYMCGQAGPRCEHVFRELYENAAYLDPRFLRLKILELFMLLRQIPRQEALYCSSRQVDLVRHLRDHMLSDQEGYVSLARLAKEHSISVSHLQKLFKQ
;
A
#
# COMPACT_ATOMS: atom_id res chain seq x y z
N MET A 1 -2.46 -5.41 23.27
CA MET A 1 -1.56 -5.06 22.16
C MET A 1 -2.07 -3.76 21.60
N THR A 2 -1.22 -2.80 21.28
CA THR A 2 -1.68 -1.43 20.98
C THR A 2 -0.85 -0.87 19.83
N MET A 3 -1.51 -0.30 18.85
CA MET A 3 -0.88 0.47 17.79
C MET A 3 -0.62 1.90 18.30
N ASN A 4 0.60 2.39 18.18
CA ASN A 4 0.96 3.75 18.54
C ASN A 4 0.99 4.62 17.29
N ILE A 5 0.13 5.63 17.23
CA ILE A 5 0.04 6.54 16.09
C ILE A 5 0.53 7.92 16.52
N TYR A 6 1.52 8.42 15.82
CA TYR A 6 2.17 9.70 16.10
C TYR A 6 1.93 10.68 14.95
N PHE A 7 1.38 11.82 15.23
CA PHE A 7 1.15 12.86 14.26
C PHE A 7 2.22 13.96 14.35
N HIS A 8 2.92 14.21 13.27
CA HIS A 8 3.95 15.23 13.12
C HIS A 8 3.42 16.41 12.32
N ASN A 9 3.32 17.57 12.96
CA ASN A 9 2.90 18.79 12.28
C ASN A 9 4.02 19.84 12.39
N GLY A 10 4.84 19.92 11.34
CA GLY A 10 5.99 20.81 11.30
C GLY A 10 7.12 20.42 12.26
N THR A 11 7.73 21.40 12.94
CA THR A 11 8.89 21.23 13.82
C THR A 11 8.54 20.96 15.29
N GLY A 12 7.24 20.84 15.60
CA GLY A 12 6.77 20.58 16.95
C GLY A 12 6.92 19.10 17.36
N PRO A 13 6.74 18.80 18.69
CA PRO A 13 6.74 17.43 19.16
C PRO A 13 5.60 16.62 18.54
N ALA A 14 5.84 15.33 18.28
CA ALA A 14 4.83 14.42 17.78
C ALA A 14 3.65 14.29 18.78
N ARG A 15 2.44 14.34 18.25
CA ARG A 15 1.21 14.15 19.03
C ARG A 15 0.70 12.72 18.86
N ARG A 16 0.54 11.99 19.96
CA ARG A 16 -0.09 10.66 19.91
C ARG A 16 -1.58 10.79 19.63
N MET A 17 -2.07 9.96 18.71
CA MET A 17 -3.48 9.90 18.30
C MET A 17 -4.07 8.54 18.67
N PRO A 18 -5.38 8.45 19.00
CA PRO A 18 -6.06 7.18 19.17
C PRO A 18 -6.25 6.48 17.83
N GLU A 19 -6.22 5.15 17.83
CA GLU A 19 -6.38 4.30 16.63
C GLU A 19 -7.64 4.64 15.85
N GLN A 20 -8.76 4.85 16.53
CA GLN A 20 -10.05 5.16 15.95
C GLN A 20 -10.07 6.50 15.20
N ALA A 21 -9.24 7.46 15.60
CA ALA A 21 -9.15 8.76 14.93
C ALA A 21 -8.48 8.64 13.53
N CYS A 22 -7.79 7.52 13.29
CA CYS A 22 -7.15 7.21 12.01
C CYS A 22 -7.90 6.12 11.21
N GLY A 23 -9.11 5.74 11.65
CA GLY A 23 -9.95 4.76 10.94
C GLY A 23 -9.58 3.31 11.21
N PHE A 24 -8.57 3.00 12.03
CA PHE A 24 -8.16 1.64 12.34
C PHE A 24 -9.08 0.99 13.38
N GLN A 25 -9.52 -0.22 13.09
CA GLN A 25 -10.41 -1.02 13.94
C GLN A 25 -9.91 -2.47 13.99
N ASN A 26 -10.26 -3.18 15.05
CA ASN A 26 -9.97 -4.60 15.24
C ASN A 26 -8.49 -4.96 15.04
N VAL A 27 -7.60 -4.14 15.55
CA VAL A 27 -6.15 -4.32 15.42
C VAL A 27 -5.70 -5.58 16.20
N GLN A 28 -5.09 -6.53 15.47
CA GLN A 28 -4.54 -7.76 16.03
C GLN A 28 -3.01 -7.70 15.99
N GLY A 29 -2.40 -7.07 16.98
CA GLY A 29 -0.95 -6.88 17.06
C GLY A 29 -0.55 -5.56 17.67
N SER A 30 0.65 -5.09 17.34
CA SER A 30 1.21 -3.84 17.83
C SER A 30 2.04 -3.17 16.73
N GLY A 31 2.47 -1.93 16.96
CA GLY A 31 3.35 -1.24 16.04
C GLY A 31 3.31 0.26 16.18
N GLU A 32 4.02 0.92 15.30
CA GLU A 32 4.10 2.38 15.25
C GLU A 32 3.76 2.89 13.84
N ILE A 33 2.94 3.93 13.80
CA ILE A 33 2.63 4.69 12.58
C ILE A 33 3.00 6.15 12.84
N HIS A 34 3.84 6.70 11.98
CA HIS A 34 4.22 8.10 12.02
C HIS A 34 3.59 8.84 10.85
N CYS A 35 2.65 9.73 11.14
CA CYS A 35 1.92 10.52 10.16
C CYS A 35 2.55 11.91 10.03
N TYR A 36 2.93 12.29 8.82
CA TYR A 36 3.53 13.59 8.48
C TYR A 36 2.60 14.38 7.57
N SER A 37 2.22 15.59 7.98
CA SER A 37 1.60 16.55 7.07
C SER A 37 2.71 17.25 6.28
N LEU A 38 2.81 16.96 4.99
CA LEU A 38 3.90 17.45 4.16
C LEU A 38 3.60 18.84 3.58
N PHE A 39 2.46 18.95 2.93
CA PHE A 39 1.89 20.22 2.45
C PHE A 39 0.38 20.04 2.22
N ASP A 40 -0.30 21.13 1.87
CA ASP A 40 -1.76 21.05 1.68
C ASP A 40 -2.12 20.00 0.64
N GLY A 41 -2.98 19.06 1.05
CA GLY A 41 -3.41 17.96 0.23
C GLY A 41 -2.46 16.75 0.19
N VAL A 42 -1.32 16.76 0.90
CA VAL A 42 -0.41 15.60 0.91
C VAL A 42 0.06 15.28 2.32
N SER A 43 -0.16 14.03 2.73
CA SER A 43 0.36 13.44 3.96
C SER A 43 1.09 12.12 3.68
N ALA A 44 1.98 11.74 4.58
CA ALA A 44 2.68 10.47 4.55
C ALA A 44 2.49 9.73 5.86
N MET A 45 2.27 8.43 5.79
CA MET A 45 2.25 7.51 6.92
C MET A 45 3.39 6.51 6.77
N LEU A 46 4.31 6.51 7.74
CA LEU A 46 5.36 5.51 7.84
C LEU A 46 4.92 4.46 8.86
N MET A 47 4.93 3.22 8.45
CA MET A 47 4.42 2.10 9.22
C MET A 47 5.53 1.12 9.57
N ARG A 48 5.61 0.73 10.85
CA ARG A 48 6.42 -0.37 11.38
C ARG A 48 5.52 -1.19 12.29
N LEU A 49 5.06 -2.31 11.79
CA LEU A 49 3.99 -3.08 12.40
C LEU A 49 4.46 -4.51 12.71
N GLU A 50 4.15 -4.98 13.92
CA GLU A 50 4.19 -6.39 14.32
C GLU A 50 2.73 -6.80 14.56
N ILE A 51 2.05 -7.22 13.50
CA ILE A 51 0.60 -7.29 13.45
C ILE A 51 0.14 -8.41 12.53
N ASP A 52 -1.01 -9.02 12.85
CA ASP A 52 -1.66 -10.02 12.01
C ASP A 52 -2.70 -9.40 11.08
N SER A 53 -3.50 -8.46 11.60
CA SER A 53 -4.57 -7.83 10.82
C SER A 53 -5.09 -6.54 11.44
N TYR A 54 -5.76 -5.73 10.62
CA TYR A 54 -6.66 -4.65 11.03
C TYR A 54 -7.75 -4.43 9.99
N ILE A 55 -8.82 -3.72 10.40
CA ILE A 55 -9.83 -3.17 9.51
C ILE A 55 -9.61 -1.67 9.42
N GLU A 56 -9.70 -1.12 8.23
CA GLU A 56 -9.63 0.32 8.00
C GLU A 56 -10.91 0.81 7.33
N GLU A 57 -11.46 1.90 7.87
CA GLU A 57 -12.58 2.63 7.29
C GLU A 57 -12.11 4.00 6.83
N ARG A 58 -12.35 4.30 5.55
CA ARG A 58 -11.94 5.54 4.89
C ARG A 58 -13.15 6.37 4.56
N ASN A 59 -13.09 7.63 4.96
CA ASN A 59 -14.20 8.57 4.74
C ASN A 59 -13.89 9.61 3.65
N GLN A 60 -12.72 9.55 3.01
CA GLN A 60 -12.27 10.55 2.05
C GLN A 60 -12.45 10.06 0.61
N VAL A 61 -13.60 10.41 0.01
CA VAL A 61 -13.85 10.18 -1.42
C VAL A 61 -12.96 11.09 -2.26
N GLY A 62 -12.36 10.54 -3.32
CA GLY A 62 -11.50 11.27 -4.25
C GLY A 62 -10.02 11.36 -3.82
N ALA A 63 -9.67 10.90 -2.62
CA ALA A 63 -8.27 10.79 -2.24
C ALA A 63 -7.57 9.68 -3.04
N MET A 64 -6.33 9.95 -3.45
CA MET A 64 -5.44 8.98 -4.05
C MET A 64 -4.45 8.52 -2.99
N GLU A 65 -4.26 7.22 -2.87
CA GLU A 65 -3.26 6.61 -2.00
C GLU A 65 -2.18 5.96 -2.83
N ILE A 66 -0.94 6.13 -2.37
CA ILE A 66 0.25 5.52 -2.96
C ILE A 66 0.96 4.76 -1.85
N ASN A 67 0.88 3.44 -1.90
CA ASN A 67 1.45 2.54 -0.92
C ASN A 67 2.74 1.92 -1.47
N PHE A 68 3.78 1.85 -0.64
CA PHE A 68 5.02 1.15 -0.95
C PHE A 68 5.37 0.18 0.18
N CYS A 69 5.65 -1.07 -0.16
CA CYS A 69 6.12 -2.09 0.76
C CYS A 69 7.65 -2.07 0.82
N ALA A 70 8.22 -1.72 1.96
CA ALA A 70 9.65 -1.77 2.20
C ALA A 70 10.08 -3.18 2.65
N ASN A 71 9.35 -3.76 3.61
CA ASN A 71 9.60 -5.11 4.13
C ASN A 71 8.28 -5.78 4.56
N GLY A 72 8.30 -7.10 4.63
CA GLY A 72 7.13 -7.87 5.02
C GLY A 72 6.20 -8.17 3.85
N ARG A 73 4.95 -8.44 4.18
CA ARG A 73 3.89 -8.69 3.20
C ARG A 73 2.58 -8.06 3.67
N PHE A 74 1.93 -7.35 2.80
CA PHE A 74 0.64 -6.73 3.02
C PHE A 74 -0.39 -7.34 2.08
N GLU A 75 -1.49 -7.79 2.63
CA GLU A 75 -2.63 -8.28 1.88
C GLU A 75 -3.86 -7.50 2.32
N THR A 76 -4.61 -6.93 1.41
CA THR A 76 -5.84 -6.23 1.73
C THR A 76 -6.97 -6.68 0.83
N SER A 77 -8.12 -6.92 1.45
CA SER A 77 -9.35 -7.31 0.76
C SER A 77 -10.32 -6.14 0.81
N PHE A 78 -10.83 -5.75 -0.35
CA PHE A 78 -11.87 -4.76 -0.53
C PHE A 78 -13.20 -5.44 -0.83
N SER A 79 -14.31 -4.85 -0.38
CA SER A 79 -15.64 -5.34 -0.75
C SER A 79 -15.95 -4.96 -2.22
N PRO A 80 -16.56 -5.85 -3.05
CA PRO A 80 -17.06 -7.19 -2.72
C PRO A 80 -16.18 -8.37 -3.08
N ARG A 81 -14.96 -8.25 -3.55
CA ARG A 81 -14.02 -9.37 -3.86
C ARG A 81 -12.78 -8.93 -4.63
N GLU A 82 -12.18 -7.85 -4.25
CA GLU A 82 -10.93 -7.42 -4.82
C GLU A 82 -9.84 -7.50 -3.76
N ASP A 83 -8.76 -8.19 -4.09
CA ASP A 83 -7.62 -8.37 -3.22
C ASP A 83 -6.40 -7.67 -3.81
N LEU A 84 -5.66 -6.99 -2.97
CA LEU A 84 -4.40 -6.36 -3.30
C LEU A 84 -3.29 -6.98 -2.44
N PHE A 85 -2.16 -7.24 -3.06
CA PHE A 85 -1.00 -7.83 -2.41
C PHE A 85 0.22 -6.96 -2.67
N LEU A 86 1.00 -6.70 -1.61
CA LEU A 86 2.29 -6.03 -1.73
C LEU A 86 3.37 -6.88 -1.06
N GLN A 87 4.47 -7.04 -1.75
CA GLN A 87 5.73 -7.60 -1.27
C GLN A 87 6.83 -6.55 -1.35
N PRO A 88 8.03 -6.78 -0.76
CA PRO A 88 9.10 -5.79 -0.79
C PRO A 88 9.43 -5.30 -2.20
N GLY A 89 9.44 -3.97 -2.38
CA GLY A 89 9.66 -3.30 -3.66
C GLY A 89 8.39 -3.06 -4.48
N ASP A 90 7.23 -3.57 -4.05
CA ASP A 90 5.96 -3.29 -4.70
C ASP A 90 5.38 -1.94 -4.28
N MET A 91 4.67 -1.34 -5.23
CA MET A 91 3.87 -0.14 -5.06
C MET A 91 2.44 -0.41 -5.49
N ALA A 92 1.47 0.10 -4.72
CA ALA A 92 0.09 0.18 -5.15
C ALA A 92 -0.38 1.63 -5.17
N ILE A 93 -1.23 1.94 -6.13
CA ILE A 93 -1.92 3.23 -6.23
C ILE A 93 -3.41 2.95 -6.27
N SER A 94 -4.18 3.59 -5.41
CA SER A 94 -5.63 3.46 -5.36
C SER A 94 -6.32 4.81 -5.22
N CYS A 95 -7.57 4.88 -5.69
CA CYS A 95 -8.43 6.06 -5.53
C CYS A 95 -9.76 5.60 -4.94
N CYS A 96 -10.07 6.06 -3.73
CA CYS A 96 -11.37 5.82 -3.13
C CYS A 96 -12.44 6.63 -3.86
N ASP A 97 -13.43 5.97 -4.44
CA ASP A 97 -14.54 6.61 -5.17
C ASP A 97 -15.87 6.63 -4.40
N GLY A 98 -15.83 6.20 -3.13
CA GLY A 98 -17.01 6.08 -2.26
C GLY A 98 -17.73 4.74 -2.39
N VAL A 99 -17.48 3.98 -3.44
CA VAL A 99 -17.95 2.58 -3.63
C VAL A 99 -16.82 1.61 -3.32
N HIS A 100 -15.66 1.87 -3.94
CA HIS A 100 -14.46 1.07 -3.76
C HIS A 100 -13.51 1.73 -2.74
N GLY A 101 -12.84 0.92 -1.95
CA GLY A 101 -11.83 1.37 -1.01
C GLY A 101 -12.34 2.05 0.28
N ALA A 102 -13.67 2.19 0.46
CA ALA A 102 -14.23 2.79 1.67
C ALA A 102 -13.99 1.94 2.93
N ARG A 103 -13.92 0.63 2.78
CA ARG A 103 -13.61 -0.32 3.85
C ARG A 103 -12.68 -1.39 3.33
N SER A 104 -11.64 -1.68 4.07
CA SER A 104 -10.70 -2.75 3.75
C SER A 104 -10.38 -3.60 4.99
N GLU A 105 -10.12 -4.88 4.76
CA GLU A 105 -9.57 -5.80 5.76
C GLU A 105 -8.14 -6.12 5.34
N SER A 106 -7.19 -5.70 6.15
CA SER A 106 -5.77 -5.87 5.89
C SER A 106 -5.19 -6.98 6.75
N ARG A 107 -4.33 -7.81 6.16
CA ARG A 107 -3.65 -8.94 6.80
C ARG A 107 -2.17 -8.90 6.51
N PHE A 108 -1.40 -9.39 7.46
CA PHE A 108 0.06 -9.42 7.42
C PHE A 108 0.56 -10.84 7.66
N PRO A 109 0.60 -11.70 6.60
CA PRO A 109 0.85 -13.14 6.74
C PRO A 109 2.20 -13.49 7.37
N LEU A 110 3.16 -12.57 7.37
CA LEU A 110 4.47 -12.75 8.00
C LEU A 110 4.52 -12.24 9.45
N GLY A 111 3.41 -11.70 9.98
CA GLY A 111 3.33 -11.13 11.32
C GLY A 111 4.04 -9.77 11.47
N TYR A 112 4.59 -9.22 10.39
CA TYR A 112 5.24 -7.90 10.39
C TYR A 112 5.09 -7.20 9.04
N TYR A 113 5.16 -5.87 9.07
CA TYR A 113 5.12 -5.03 7.88
C TYR A 113 5.86 -3.71 8.10
N GLU A 114 6.62 -3.30 7.11
CA GLU A 114 7.21 -1.99 7.03
C GLU A 114 6.89 -1.36 5.67
N GLY A 115 6.40 -0.12 5.71
CA GLY A 115 6.03 0.55 4.47
C GLY A 115 5.71 2.02 4.65
N ILE A 116 5.41 2.66 3.53
CA ILE A 116 4.96 4.04 3.47
C ILE A 116 3.66 4.11 2.68
N CYS A 117 2.68 4.86 3.21
CA CYS A 117 1.48 5.24 2.50
C CYS A 117 1.45 6.77 2.36
N LEU A 118 1.31 7.24 1.14
CA LEU A 118 1.05 8.64 0.83
C LEU A 118 -0.43 8.82 0.55
N GLU A 119 -1.08 9.73 1.26
CA GLU A 119 -2.43 10.18 0.96
C GLU A 119 -2.34 11.51 0.20
N VAL A 120 -2.97 11.57 -0.94
CA VAL A 120 -3.00 12.73 -1.82
C VAL A 120 -4.45 13.13 -2.07
N ARG A 121 -4.80 14.36 -1.71
CA ARG A 121 -6.04 15.02 -2.10
C ARG A 121 -5.77 15.87 -3.33
N PRO A 122 -6.13 15.42 -4.55
CA PRO A 122 -5.67 15.98 -5.82
C PRO A 122 -5.84 17.49 -5.95
N GLU A 123 -7.02 18.01 -5.64
CA GLU A 123 -7.34 19.43 -5.77
C GLU A 123 -6.46 20.31 -4.86
N ALA A 124 -6.33 19.94 -3.59
CA ALA A 124 -5.53 20.68 -2.62
C ALA A 124 -4.04 20.58 -2.94
N ALA A 125 -3.56 19.38 -3.29
CA ALA A 125 -2.18 19.15 -3.68
C ALA A 125 -1.80 19.96 -4.92
N LYS A 126 -2.63 19.92 -5.97
CA LYS A 126 -2.45 20.72 -7.18
C LYS A 126 -2.41 22.21 -6.85
N GLY A 127 -3.39 22.70 -6.08
CA GLY A 127 -3.44 24.11 -5.71
C GLY A 127 -2.23 24.58 -4.91
N TRP A 128 -1.64 23.73 -4.07
CA TRP A 128 -0.40 24.06 -3.36
C TRP A 128 0.79 24.06 -4.31
N ILE A 129 0.95 23.06 -5.17
CA ILE A 129 2.07 22.95 -6.12
C ILE A 129 2.04 24.14 -7.08
N ASP A 130 0.90 24.45 -7.67
CA ASP A 130 0.77 25.57 -8.63
C ASP A 130 1.16 26.93 -8.01
N ARG A 131 0.97 27.11 -6.70
CA ARG A 131 1.34 28.36 -6.00
C ARG A 131 2.79 28.39 -5.54
N GLN A 132 3.34 27.26 -5.08
CA GLN A 132 4.61 27.23 -4.37
C GLN A 132 5.77 26.66 -5.21
N ALA A 133 5.46 25.85 -6.22
CA ALA A 133 6.42 25.15 -7.07
C ALA A 133 5.83 24.90 -8.47
N PRO A 134 5.40 25.95 -9.22
CA PRO A 134 4.64 25.81 -10.46
C PRO A 134 5.39 25.03 -11.55
N GLU A 135 6.70 24.98 -11.51
CA GLU A 135 7.53 24.19 -12.40
C GLU A 135 7.36 22.68 -12.22
N PHE A 136 6.83 22.25 -11.06
CA PHE A 136 6.50 20.85 -10.75
C PHE A 136 5.00 20.57 -10.83
N SER A 137 4.24 21.42 -11.50
CA SER A 137 2.79 21.24 -11.62
C SER A 137 2.43 19.87 -12.16
N VAL A 138 1.47 19.22 -11.49
CA VAL A 138 0.97 17.88 -11.81
C VAL A 138 -0.53 17.95 -12.05
N ASP A 139 -0.96 17.46 -13.20
CA ASP A 139 -2.36 17.13 -13.42
C ASP A 139 -2.65 15.74 -12.84
N PHE A 140 -3.28 15.70 -11.66
CA PHE A 140 -3.58 14.45 -10.96
C PHE A 140 -4.67 13.64 -11.66
N GLU A 141 -5.59 14.27 -12.39
CA GLU A 141 -6.60 13.54 -13.17
C GLU A 141 -5.95 12.84 -14.37
N ASP A 142 -4.99 13.50 -15.02
CA ASP A 142 -4.20 12.89 -16.08
C ASP A 142 -3.29 11.77 -15.52
N LEU A 143 -2.65 12.00 -14.37
CA LEU A 143 -1.86 11.00 -13.68
C LEU A 143 -2.70 9.76 -13.32
N LYS A 144 -3.88 9.96 -12.74
CA LYS A 144 -4.82 8.90 -12.42
C LYS A 144 -5.23 8.13 -13.67
N ARG A 145 -5.61 8.83 -14.74
CA ARG A 145 -6.01 8.21 -16.01
C ARG A 145 -4.89 7.37 -16.61
N ASN A 146 -3.65 7.86 -16.58
CA ASN A 146 -2.50 7.17 -17.12
C ASN A 146 -2.13 5.92 -16.31
N LEU A 147 -2.20 5.99 -14.98
CA LEU A 147 -1.84 4.88 -14.11
C LEU A 147 -2.96 3.86 -13.93
N LEU A 148 -4.19 4.32 -13.71
CA LEU A 148 -5.31 3.45 -13.36
C LEU A 148 -6.21 3.11 -14.56
N GLY A 149 -6.34 4.01 -15.55
CA GLY A 149 -7.34 3.86 -16.62
C GLY A 149 -8.75 3.89 -16.04
N ASP A 150 -9.53 2.83 -16.31
CA ASP A 150 -10.90 2.66 -15.82
C ASP A 150 -10.96 1.93 -14.46
N ARG A 151 -9.81 1.68 -13.85
CA ARG A 151 -9.71 0.95 -12.58
C ARG A 151 -9.61 1.94 -11.42
N TRP A 152 -9.96 1.49 -10.24
CA TRP A 152 -9.82 2.29 -9.03
C TRP A 152 -8.49 2.03 -8.29
N TYR A 153 -7.73 0.96 -8.66
CA TYR A 153 -6.38 0.69 -8.14
C TYR A 153 -5.47 0.00 -9.16
N MET A 154 -4.18 0.05 -8.89
CA MET A 154 -3.13 -0.75 -9.53
C MET A 154 -2.10 -1.19 -8.49
N CYS A 155 -1.41 -2.30 -8.75
CA CYS A 155 -0.22 -2.68 -7.99
C CYS A 155 0.83 -3.33 -8.88
N GLY A 156 2.08 -3.30 -8.45
CA GLY A 156 3.23 -3.91 -9.13
C GLY A 156 4.54 -3.35 -8.62
N GLN A 157 5.63 -3.77 -9.24
CA GLN A 157 6.97 -3.28 -8.89
C GLN A 157 7.06 -1.77 -9.08
N ALA A 158 7.55 -1.06 -8.06
CA ALA A 158 7.72 0.39 -8.10
C ALA A 158 8.73 0.84 -9.17
N GLY A 159 9.63 -0.07 -9.56
CA GLY A 159 10.77 0.24 -10.40
C GLY A 159 11.86 1.00 -9.64
N PRO A 160 13.12 0.89 -10.10
CA PRO A 160 14.29 1.29 -9.28
C PRO A 160 14.29 2.78 -8.93
N ARG A 161 13.74 3.66 -9.76
CA ARG A 161 13.72 5.11 -9.50
C ARG A 161 12.70 5.48 -8.42
N CYS A 162 11.46 4.96 -8.51
CA CYS A 162 10.44 5.19 -7.49
C CYS A 162 10.81 4.50 -6.18
N GLU A 163 11.31 3.26 -6.25
CA GLU A 163 11.79 2.52 -5.09
C GLU A 163 12.87 3.28 -4.33
N HIS A 164 13.84 3.90 -5.04
CA HIS A 164 14.87 4.73 -4.43
C HIS A 164 14.27 5.89 -3.62
N VAL A 165 13.31 6.62 -4.19
CA VAL A 165 12.65 7.75 -3.51
C VAL A 165 11.87 7.26 -2.28
N PHE A 166 11.14 6.15 -2.39
CA PHE A 166 10.41 5.59 -1.26
C PHE A 166 11.32 5.14 -0.14
N ARG A 167 12.45 4.49 -0.46
CA ARG A 167 13.44 4.07 0.55
C ARG A 167 14.06 5.27 1.26
N GLU A 168 14.43 6.31 0.54
CA GLU A 168 14.92 7.55 1.16
C GLU A 168 13.89 8.18 2.09
N LEU A 169 12.62 8.23 1.68
CA LEU A 169 11.53 8.72 2.52
C LEU A 169 11.36 7.86 3.77
N TYR A 170 11.35 6.54 3.62
CA TYR A 170 11.11 5.62 4.71
C TYR A 170 12.27 5.62 5.74
N GLU A 171 13.51 5.51 5.26
CA GLU A 171 14.69 5.37 6.12
C GLU A 171 15.04 6.66 6.87
N ASN A 172 14.73 7.81 6.27
CA ASN A 172 15.23 9.10 6.75
C ASN A 172 14.13 10.05 7.25
N ALA A 173 12.86 9.71 7.16
CA ALA A 173 11.76 10.64 7.48
C ALA A 173 11.84 11.25 8.88
N ALA A 174 12.33 10.50 9.88
CA ALA A 174 12.49 10.99 11.25
C ALA A 174 13.61 12.04 11.40
N TYR A 175 14.55 12.09 10.45
CA TYR A 175 15.75 12.94 10.50
C TYR A 175 15.78 14.01 9.42
N LEU A 176 14.88 13.92 8.42
CA LEU A 176 14.87 14.85 7.30
C LEU A 176 14.13 16.15 7.64
N ASP A 177 14.69 17.23 7.16
CA ASP A 177 13.98 18.52 7.11
C ASP A 177 12.66 18.36 6.33
N PRO A 178 11.52 18.85 6.85
CA PRO A 178 10.24 18.79 6.13
C PRO A 178 10.29 19.34 4.70
N ARG A 179 11.19 20.27 4.43
CA ARG A 179 11.40 20.79 3.07
C ARG A 179 11.99 19.74 2.14
N PHE A 180 12.86 18.89 2.65
CA PHE A 180 13.45 17.79 1.90
C PHE A 180 12.40 16.70 1.60
N LEU A 181 11.55 16.38 2.58
CA LEU A 181 10.43 15.46 2.36
C LEU A 181 9.51 15.97 1.24
N ARG A 182 9.18 17.26 1.23
CA ARG A 182 8.38 17.87 0.15
C ARG A 182 9.04 17.71 -1.21
N LEU A 183 10.34 17.97 -1.30
CA LEU A 183 11.10 17.81 -2.54
C LEU A 183 11.04 16.38 -3.06
N LYS A 184 11.21 15.39 -2.18
CA LYS A 184 11.11 13.96 -2.53
C LYS A 184 9.72 13.56 -3.02
N ILE A 185 8.67 14.13 -2.47
CA ILE A 185 7.31 13.88 -2.95
C ILE A 185 7.08 14.51 -4.34
N LEU A 186 7.60 15.71 -4.60
CA LEU A 186 7.53 16.31 -5.93
C LEU A 186 8.31 15.48 -6.95
N GLU A 187 9.49 14.99 -6.59
CA GLU A 187 10.27 14.05 -7.40
C GLU A 187 9.47 12.80 -7.71
N LEU A 188 8.84 12.19 -6.70
CA LEU A 188 8.00 11.01 -6.88
C LEU A 188 6.86 11.25 -7.87
N PHE A 189 6.14 12.37 -7.76
CA PHE A 189 5.07 12.70 -8.70
C PHE A 189 5.58 12.84 -10.13
N MET A 190 6.76 13.43 -10.32
CA MET A 190 7.39 13.53 -11.64
C MET A 190 7.79 12.15 -12.20
N LEU A 191 8.22 11.22 -11.35
CA LEU A 191 8.53 9.85 -11.74
C LEU A 191 7.28 9.05 -12.09
N LEU A 192 6.22 9.18 -11.30
CA LEU A 192 4.95 8.49 -11.54
C LEU A 192 4.34 8.84 -12.89
N ARG A 193 4.50 10.08 -13.35
CA ARG A 193 4.08 10.50 -14.72
C ARG A 193 4.79 9.76 -15.85
N GLN A 194 5.97 9.19 -15.58
CA GLN A 194 6.78 8.48 -16.57
C GLN A 194 6.53 6.97 -16.56
N ILE A 195 5.73 6.46 -15.61
CA ILE A 195 5.41 5.04 -15.56
C ILE A 195 4.46 4.73 -16.72
N PRO A 196 4.86 3.81 -17.64
CA PRO A 196 3.95 3.36 -18.68
C PRO A 196 2.77 2.64 -18.03
N ARG A 197 1.59 2.73 -18.66
CA ARG A 197 0.40 1.98 -18.21
C ARG A 197 0.76 0.51 -18.10
N GLN A 198 0.86 0.02 -16.87
CA GLN A 198 1.13 -1.39 -16.65
C GLN A 198 -0.18 -2.16 -16.81
N GLU A 199 -0.14 -3.24 -17.58
CA GLU A 199 -1.16 -4.28 -17.44
C GLU A 199 -0.94 -4.90 -16.06
N ALA A 200 -1.77 -4.53 -15.11
CA ALA A 200 -1.68 -5.07 -13.76
C ALA A 200 -1.78 -6.59 -13.82
N LEU A 201 -0.80 -7.27 -13.25
CA LEU A 201 -0.81 -8.71 -13.07
C LEU A 201 -1.87 -9.03 -12.01
N TYR A 202 -3.10 -9.22 -12.45
CA TYR A 202 -4.16 -9.66 -11.56
C TYR A 202 -4.10 -11.17 -11.39
N CYS A 203 -3.88 -11.61 -10.16
CA CYS A 203 -4.42 -12.90 -9.79
C CYS A 203 -5.94 -12.76 -9.71
N SER A 204 -6.69 -13.56 -10.44
CA SER A 204 -8.14 -13.59 -10.26
C SER A 204 -8.45 -13.98 -8.81
N SER A 205 -9.55 -13.49 -8.23
CA SER A 205 -9.99 -13.88 -6.89
C SER A 205 -9.99 -15.41 -6.71
N ARG A 206 -10.35 -16.16 -7.76
CA ARG A 206 -10.27 -17.62 -7.77
C ARG A 206 -8.84 -18.18 -7.61
N GLN A 207 -7.84 -17.51 -8.20
CA GLN A 207 -6.43 -17.90 -8.05
C GLN A 207 -5.91 -17.58 -6.64
N VAL A 208 -6.30 -16.45 -6.09
CA VAL A 208 -6.00 -16.06 -4.71
C VAL A 208 -6.62 -17.02 -3.71
N ASP A 209 -7.91 -17.34 -3.87
CA ASP A 209 -8.62 -18.30 -3.02
C ASP A 209 -7.97 -19.70 -3.10
N LEU A 210 -7.54 -20.10 -4.29
CA LEU A 210 -6.80 -21.35 -4.48
C LEU A 210 -5.48 -21.34 -3.70
N VAL A 211 -4.68 -20.29 -3.81
CA VAL A 211 -3.39 -20.19 -3.09
C VAL A 211 -3.60 -20.16 -1.58
N ARG A 212 -4.60 -19.43 -1.09
CA ARG A 212 -4.96 -19.41 0.33
C ARG A 212 -5.37 -20.80 0.82
N HIS A 213 -6.25 -21.47 0.10
CA HIS A 213 -6.68 -22.83 0.43
C HIS A 213 -5.51 -23.82 0.45
N LEU A 214 -4.63 -23.74 -0.53
CA LEU A 214 -3.42 -24.57 -0.59
C LEU A 214 -2.47 -24.31 0.57
N ARG A 215 -2.25 -23.04 0.92
CA ARG A 215 -1.44 -22.66 2.09
C ARG A 215 -2.03 -23.23 3.38
N ASP A 216 -3.33 -23.02 3.58
CA ASP A 216 -4.01 -23.47 4.80
C ASP A 216 -4.00 -25.00 4.90
N HIS A 217 -4.14 -25.70 3.77
CA HIS A 217 -3.96 -27.15 3.70
C HIS A 217 -2.54 -27.59 4.05
N MET A 218 -1.52 -26.90 3.52
CA MET A 218 -0.12 -27.19 3.85
C MET A 218 0.22 -26.93 5.31
N LEU A 219 -0.39 -25.92 5.93
CA LEU A 219 -0.19 -25.59 7.35
C LEU A 219 -0.96 -26.53 8.30
N SER A 220 -2.09 -27.07 7.87
CA SER A 220 -2.90 -27.99 8.68
C SER A 220 -2.38 -29.43 8.65
N ASP A 221 -1.63 -29.83 7.63
CA ASP A 221 -1.07 -31.16 7.50
C ASP A 221 0.26 -31.28 8.27
N GLN A 222 0.16 -31.53 9.59
CA GLN A 222 1.31 -31.62 10.50
C GLN A 222 2.13 -32.91 10.34
N GLU A 223 1.66 -33.90 9.58
CA GLU A 223 2.26 -35.24 9.54
C GLU A 223 2.87 -35.65 8.19
N GLY A 224 2.79 -34.82 7.15
CA GLY A 224 3.24 -35.25 5.83
C GLY A 224 3.86 -34.18 4.96
N TYR A 225 4.88 -34.57 4.21
CA TYR A 225 5.35 -33.80 3.07
C TYR A 225 4.26 -33.75 1.99
N VAL A 226 3.56 -32.64 1.89
CA VAL A 226 2.63 -32.42 0.78
C VAL A 226 3.44 -32.16 -0.48
N SER A 227 3.49 -33.10 -1.41
CA SER A 227 4.22 -32.88 -2.65
C SER A 227 3.47 -31.88 -3.54
N LEU A 228 4.19 -30.92 -4.13
CA LEU A 228 3.61 -29.97 -5.10
C LEU A 228 2.89 -30.67 -6.26
N ALA A 229 3.37 -31.85 -6.65
CA ALA A 229 2.75 -32.67 -7.70
C ALA A 229 1.37 -33.18 -7.28
N ARG A 230 1.21 -33.58 -6.02
CA ARG A 230 -0.09 -34.02 -5.47
C ARG A 230 -1.08 -32.85 -5.43
N LEU A 231 -0.66 -31.70 -4.86
CA LEU A 231 -1.48 -30.49 -4.81
C LEU A 231 -1.92 -30.02 -6.20
N ALA A 232 -1.00 -29.98 -7.16
CA ALA A 232 -1.30 -29.58 -8.53
C ALA A 232 -2.35 -30.53 -9.17
N LYS A 233 -2.22 -31.84 -8.93
CA LYS A 233 -3.19 -32.83 -9.43
C LYS A 233 -4.57 -32.68 -8.79
N GLU A 234 -4.64 -32.51 -7.46
CA GLU A 234 -5.90 -32.34 -6.71
C GLU A 234 -6.70 -31.11 -7.20
N HIS A 235 -5.98 -30.05 -7.59
CA HIS A 235 -6.60 -28.81 -8.08
C HIS A 235 -6.64 -28.68 -9.60
N SER A 236 -6.31 -29.75 -10.35
CA SER A 236 -6.36 -29.81 -11.81
C SER A 236 -5.53 -28.69 -12.49
N ILE A 237 -4.37 -28.37 -11.93
CA ILE A 237 -3.41 -27.42 -12.47
C ILE A 237 -2.03 -28.06 -12.68
N SER A 238 -1.17 -27.47 -13.50
CA SER A 238 0.20 -27.95 -13.64
C SER A 238 1.08 -27.50 -12.46
N VAL A 239 2.13 -28.29 -12.15
CA VAL A 239 3.12 -27.90 -11.12
C VAL A 239 3.75 -26.56 -11.41
N SER A 240 4.05 -26.29 -12.69
CA SER A 240 4.62 -24.99 -13.12
C SER A 240 3.64 -23.84 -12.89
N HIS A 241 2.34 -24.06 -13.12
CA HIS A 241 1.32 -23.06 -12.84
C HIS A 241 1.18 -22.82 -11.34
N LEU A 242 1.16 -23.88 -10.54
CA LEU A 242 1.16 -23.80 -9.08
C LEU A 242 2.36 -22.99 -8.55
N GLN A 243 3.58 -23.32 -9.01
CA GLN A 243 4.79 -22.59 -8.63
C GLN A 243 4.74 -21.11 -9.02
N LYS A 244 4.14 -20.79 -10.16
CA LYS A 244 3.97 -19.40 -10.61
C LYS A 244 3.00 -18.65 -9.70
N LEU A 245 1.89 -19.28 -9.29
CA LEU A 245 0.91 -18.69 -8.37
C LEU A 245 1.51 -18.38 -6.99
N PHE A 246 2.39 -19.24 -6.47
CA PHE A 246 3.08 -18.98 -5.19
C PHE A 246 4.21 -17.95 -5.27
N LYS A 247 4.63 -17.54 -6.47
CA LYS A 247 5.65 -16.50 -6.69
C LYS A 247 5.05 -15.11 -6.95
N GLN A 248 3.78 -15.05 -7.23
CA GLN A 248 3.00 -13.81 -7.41
C GLN A 248 2.44 -13.34 -6.08
#